data_ca2165fa077abded0ba27f6af6609018
#
_entry.id   ca2165fa077abded0ba27f6af6609018
#
_cell.length_a   1.000
_cell.length_b   1.000
_cell.length_c   1.000
_cell.angle_alpha   90.00
_cell.angle_beta   90.00
_cell.angle_gamma   90.00
#
_symmetry.space_group_name_H-M   'P 1'
#
loop_
_entity.id
_entity.type
_entity.pdbx_description
1 polymer ?
#
loop_
_entity_poly.entity_id
_entity_poly.type
_entity_poly.pdbx_seq_one_letter_code
_entity_poly.pdbx_strand_id
1 'polypeptide(L)'
;MKRFFLLFFIFLSCSSDNQSLILKSVTVKDFKEFIDDSNYITDAEKYGWSIVQTDVYNYEIVKGANWKRPDGINNSIDSLPVTQVSYNDAIEYSKWADVRLPTYEQYWSIVDDDHRLIVSDNLYPILPTANVNIVGNVWDITELNNSDQVRLAGGSIFCSIDTCHGTQRDRELYVDKETGNIHIGFSILIE
;
A
#
# COMPACT_ATOMS: atom_id res chain seq x y z
N MET A 1 70.33 -18.31 6.42
CA MET A 1 69.32 -17.62 5.52
C MET A 1 67.98 -17.83 6.11
N LYS A 2 67.40 -16.78 6.75
CA LYS A 2 66.02 -16.80 7.32
C LYS A 2 65.06 -16.23 6.28
N ARG A 3 64.15 -17.05 5.78
CA ARG A 3 63.05 -16.60 4.90
C ARG A 3 61.95 -15.97 5.75
N PHE A 4 61.71 -14.69 5.54
CA PHE A 4 60.56 -13.94 6.10
C PHE A 4 59.37 -14.20 5.17
N PHE A 5 58.33 -14.83 5.70
CA PHE A 5 57.02 -14.97 5.00
C PHE A 5 56.17 -13.78 5.38
N LEU A 6 55.95 -12.89 4.41
CA LEU A 6 55.04 -11.74 4.56
C LEU A 6 53.61 -12.20 4.29
N LEU A 7 52.81 -12.32 5.35
CA LEU A 7 51.37 -12.59 5.24
C LEU A 7 50.67 -11.30 4.84
N PHE A 8 50.17 -11.27 3.61
CA PHE A 8 49.32 -10.20 3.11
C PHE A 8 47.90 -10.46 3.58
N PHE A 9 47.41 -9.71 4.57
CA PHE A 9 45.99 -9.68 4.94
C PHE A 9 45.26 -8.83 3.95
N ILE A 10 44.48 -9.46 3.06
CA ILE A 10 43.51 -8.78 2.22
C ILE A 10 42.30 -8.50 3.09
N PHE A 11 42.12 -7.25 3.52
CA PHE A 11 40.86 -6.80 4.07
C PHE A 11 39.84 -6.68 2.92
N LEU A 12 38.93 -7.65 2.79
CA LEU A 12 37.71 -7.45 2.02
C LEU A 12 36.88 -6.45 2.78
N SER A 13 36.93 -5.20 2.34
CA SER A 13 35.93 -4.19 2.70
C SER A 13 34.60 -4.61 2.08
N CYS A 14 33.72 -5.16 2.88
CA CYS A 14 32.31 -5.33 2.51
C CYS A 14 31.70 -3.94 2.58
N SER A 15 31.65 -3.25 1.44
CA SER A 15 30.78 -2.07 1.30
C SER A 15 29.36 -2.60 1.34
N SER A 16 28.66 -2.41 2.44
CA SER A 16 27.22 -2.49 2.46
C SER A 16 26.73 -1.32 1.60
N ASP A 17 26.34 -1.59 0.37
CA ASP A 17 25.49 -0.69 -0.39
C ASP A 17 24.21 -0.52 0.44
N ASN A 18 24.10 0.60 1.11
CA ASN A 18 22.86 1.05 1.73
C ASN A 18 21.94 1.50 0.58
N GLN A 19 21.38 0.54 -0.16
CA GLN A 19 20.26 0.83 -1.05
C GLN A 19 19.11 1.31 -0.18
N SER A 20 18.73 2.57 -0.38
CA SER A 20 17.59 3.14 0.33
C SER A 20 16.31 2.55 -0.24
N LEU A 21 15.61 1.78 0.56
CA LEU A 21 14.28 1.28 0.22
C LEU A 21 13.33 2.46 -0.01
N ILE A 22 12.58 2.40 -1.09
CA ILE A 22 11.58 3.40 -1.45
C ILE A 22 10.21 2.74 -1.50
N LEU A 23 9.19 3.44 -1.00
CA LEU A 23 7.80 3.04 -1.16
C LEU A 23 7.26 3.63 -2.47
N LYS A 24 6.65 2.78 -3.28
CA LYS A 24 5.94 3.17 -4.49
C LYS A 24 4.49 2.71 -4.38
N SER A 25 3.53 3.65 -4.38
CA SER A 25 2.12 3.33 -4.52
C SER A 25 1.85 2.62 -5.84
N VAL A 26 1.11 1.53 -5.81
CA VAL A 26 0.66 0.84 -7.01
C VAL A 26 -0.52 1.60 -7.60
N THR A 27 -0.37 2.04 -8.86
CA THR A 27 -1.41 2.77 -9.57
C THR A 27 -2.45 1.83 -10.19
N VAL A 28 -3.61 2.39 -10.56
CA VAL A 28 -4.61 1.65 -11.35
C VAL A 28 -4.00 1.10 -12.63
N LYS A 29 -3.13 1.86 -13.29
CA LYS A 29 -2.43 1.42 -14.50
C LYS A 29 -1.54 0.22 -14.23
N ASP A 30 -0.68 0.28 -13.19
CA ASP A 30 0.21 -0.82 -12.82
C ASP A 30 -0.61 -2.09 -12.49
N PHE A 31 -1.70 -1.92 -11.76
CA PHE A 31 -2.57 -3.05 -11.39
C PHE A 31 -3.33 -3.63 -12.59
N LYS A 32 -3.74 -2.78 -13.53
CA LYS A 32 -4.37 -3.22 -14.78
C LYS A 32 -3.41 -4.08 -15.61
N GLU A 33 -2.13 -3.71 -15.70
CA GLU A 33 -1.11 -4.52 -16.40
C GLU A 33 -1.01 -5.92 -15.78
N PHE A 34 -1.02 -6.02 -14.46
CA PHE A 34 -1.08 -7.30 -13.75
C PHE A 34 -2.32 -8.13 -14.11
N ILE A 35 -3.50 -7.52 -14.08
CA ILE A 35 -4.75 -8.21 -14.40
C ILE A 35 -4.76 -8.69 -15.87
N ASP A 36 -4.33 -7.84 -16.78
CA ASP A 36 -4.33 -8.14 -18.22
C ASP A 36 -3.35 -9.28 -18.55
N ASP A 37 -2.21 -9.38 -17.86
CA ASP A 37 -1.21 -10.42 -18.06
C ASP A 37 -1.57 -11.74 -17.37
N SER A 38 -2.04 -11.68 -16.12
CA SER A 38 -2.30 -12.86 -15.29
C SER A 38 -3.69 -13.44 -15.42
N ASN A 39 -4.65 -12.68 -15.94
CA ASN A 39 -6.09 -12.96 -15.88
C ASN A 39 -6.61 -13.20 -14.45
N TYR A 40 -5.98 -12.57 -13.45
CA TYR A 40 -6.41 -12.67 -12.08
C TYR A 40 -7.78 -12.02 -11.86
N ILE A 41 -8.60 -12.61 -11.01
CA ILE A 41 -9.90 -12.08 -10.61
C ILE A 41 -9.80 -11.67 -9.15
N THR A 42 -10.00 -10.40 -8.85
CA THR A 42 -9.90 -9.86 -7.49
C THR A 42 -11.01 -10.37 -6.57
N ASP A 43 -10.80 -10.31 -5.27
CA ASP A 43 -11.79 -10.75 -4.30
C ASP A 43 -13.10 -9.95 -4.43
N ALA A 44 -13.03 -8.63 -4.64
CA ALA A 44 -14.21 -7.80 -4.90
C ALA A 44 -14.97 -8.24 -6.16
N GLU A 45 -14.26 -8.64 -7.22
CA GLU A 45 -14.90 -9.17 -8.44
C GLU A 45 -15.53 -10.56 -8.22
N LYS A 46 -14.89 -11.44 -7.43
CA LYS A 46 -15.44 -12.75 -7.04
C LYS A 46 -16.72 -12.60 -6.22
N TYR A 47 -16.74 -11.69 -5.26
CA TYR A 47 -17.91 -11.43 -4.42
C TYR A 47 -19.01 -10.66 -5.15
N GLY A 48 -18.63 -9.86 -6.15
CA GLY A 48 -19.54 -8.99 -6.88
C GLY A 48 -19.94 -7.74 -6.09
N TRP A 49 -19.26 -7.42 -5.03
CA TRP A 49 -19.46 -6.23 -4.20
C TRP A 49 -18.18 -5.86 -3.43
N SER A 50 -18.14 -4.62 -2.95
CA SER A 50 -17.11 -4.19 -2.01
C SER A 50 -17.62 -3.07 -1.10
N ILE A 51 -16.78 -2.62 -0.18
CA ILE A 51 -17.12 -1.57 0.78
C ILE A 51 -16.80 -0.20 0.15
N VAL A 52 -17.79 0.69 0.16
CA VAL A 52 -17.62 2.09 -0.22
C VAL A 52 -17.86 2.94 1.01
N GLN A 53 -16.80 3.58 1.46
CA GLN A 53 -16.90 4.56 2.53
C GLN A 53 -17.24 5.92 1.94
N THR A 54 -18.24 6.61 2.49
CA THR A 54 -18.73 7.89 2.01
C THR A 54 -18.26 9.07 2.86
N ASP A 55 -17.94 8.79 4.10
CA ASP A 55 -17.29 9.73 5.04
C ASP A 55 -16.58 8.96 6.16
N VAL A 56 -16.10 9.66 7.18
CA VAL A 56 -15.35 9.06 8.30
C VAL A 56 -16.10 7.95 9.04
N TYR A 57 -17.43 8.00 9.07
CA TYR A 57 -18.28 7.12 9.89
C TYR A 57 -19.23 6.25 9.09
N ASN A 58 -19.48 6.60 7.82
CA ASN A 58 -20.48 5.94 7.01
C ASN A 58 -19.85 5.14 5.88
N TYR A 59 -20.28 3.90 5.76
CA TYR A 59 -19.88 3.01 4.69
C TYR A 59 -21.08 2.18 4.23
N GLU A 60 -21.03 1.75 3.00
CA GLU A 60 -22.06 0.92 2.37
C GLU A 60 -21.41 -0.27 1.64
N ILE A 61 -22.16 -1.37 1.56
CA ILE A 61 -21.82 -2.47 0.67
C ILE A 61 -22.40 -2.15 -0.70
N VAL A 62 -21.53 -1.93 -1.68
CA VAL A 62 -21.94 -1.53 -3.02
C VAL A 62 -21.69 -2.67 -4.01
N LYS A 63 -22.78 -3.09 -4.64
CA LYS A 63 -22.71 -4.11 -5.70
C LYS A 63 -21.97 -3.58 -6.92
N GLY A 64 -20.99 -4.36 -7.41
CA GLY A 64 -20.19 -4.01 -8.56
C GLY A 64 -19.02 -3.07 -8.26
N ALA A 65 -18.87 -2.60 -7.01
CA ALA A 65 -17.66 -1.88 -6.61
C ALA A 65 -16.46 -2.83 -6.63
N ASN A 66 -15.39 -2.38 -7.29
CA ASN A 66 -14.13 -3.09 -7.44
C ASN A 66 -13.04 -2.11 -7.92
N TRP A 67 -11.84 -2.55 -8.17
CA TRP A 67 -10.72 -1.70 -8.59
C TRP A 67 -10.96 -0.93 -9.90
N LYS A 68 -11.84 -1.41 -10.81
CA LYS A 68 -12.23 -0.72 -12.05
C LYS A 68 -13.25 0.38 -11.81
N ARG A 69 -14.13 0.19 -10.83
CA ARG A 69 -15.19 1.10 -10.42
C ARG A 69 -15.23 1.20 -8.89
N PRO A 70 -14.35 2.01 -8.30
CA PRO A 70 -14.20 2.03 -6.85
C PRO A 70 -15.46 2.37 -6.06
N ASP A 71 -16.35 3.19 -6.64
CA ASP A 71 -17.65 3.55 -6.07
C ASP A 71 -18.81 2.71 -6.65
N GLY A 72 -18.51 1.73 -7.49
CA GLY A 72 -19.51 0.92 -8.20
C GLY A 72 -20.10 1.56 -9.46
N ILE A 73 -19.81 2.83 -9.74
CA ILE A 73 -20.41 3.63 -10.82
C ILE A 73 -19.33 4.16 -11.76
N ASN A 74 -18.41 4.94 -11.24
CA ASN A 74 -17.40 5.66 -12.03
C ASN A 74 -16.16 4.81 -12.26
N ASN A 75 -15.58 4.91 -13.45
CA ASN A 75 -14.34 4.22 -13.75
C ASN A 75 -13.18 4.82 -12.95
N SER A 76 -12.27 3.95 -12.51
CA SER A 76 -11.00 4.36 -11.93
C SER A 76 -10.14 5.14 -12.93
N ILE A 77 -9.18 5.91 -12.42
CA ILE A 77 -8.27 6.74 -13.22
C ILE A 77 -6.87 6.12 -13.14
N ASP A 78 -6.26 5.87 -14.28
CA ASP A 78 -4.99 5.15 -14.42
C ASP A 78 -3.85 5.67 -13.53
N SER A 79 -3.77 6.99 -13.33
CA SER A 79 -2.70 7.63 -12.56
C SER A 79 -2.94 7.66 -11.05
N LEU A 80 -4.11 7.26 -10.58
CA LEU A 80 -4.43 7.21 -9.14
C LEU A 80 -3.95 5.89 -8.52
N PRO A 81 -3.71 5.87 -7.19
CA PRO A 81 -3.52 4.63 -6.47
C PRO A 81 -4.67 3.66 -6.71
N VAL A 82 -4.36 2.39 -6.89
CA VAL A 82 -5.41 1.37 -6.94
C VAL A 82 -6.05 1.21 -5.57
N THR A 83 -7.38 1.13 -5.56
CA THR A 83 -8.17 0.86 -4.35
C THR A 83 -9.17 -0.26 -4.61
N GLN A 84 -9.99 -0.62 -3.63
CA GLN A 84 -10.92 -1.75 -3.72
C GLN A 84 -10.20 -3.08 -3.93
N VAL A 85 -8.99 -3.20 -3.40
CA VAL A 85 -8.15 -4.39 -3.41
C VAL A 85 -8.05 -4.97 -2.01
N SER A 86 -8.00 -6.27 -1.91
CA SER A 86 -7.79 -7.01 -0.67
C SER A 86 -6.29 -7.27 -0.43
N TYR A 87 -5.96 -7.80 0.74
CA TYR A 87 -4.60 -8.30 1.00
C TYR A 87 -4.22 -9.43 0.04
N ASN A 88 -5.14 -10.33 -0.26
CA ASN A 88 -4.91 -11.41 -1.21
C ASN A 88 -4.57 -10.86 -2.60
N ASP A 89 -5.28 -9.82 -3.05
CA ASP A 89 -5.03 -9.17 -4.34
C ASP A 89 -3.63 -8.52 -4.36
N ALA A 90 -3.24 -7.84 -3.28
CA ALA A 90 -1.94 -7.20 -3.15
C ALA A 90 -0.78 -8.22 -3.14
N ILE A 91 -0.97 -9.38 -2.51
CA ILE A 91 0.01 -10.47 -2.50
C ILE A 91 0.16 -11.09 -3.90
N GLU A 92 -0.93 -11.31 -4.62
CA GLU A 92 -0.85 -11.86 -5.98
C GLU A 92 -0.18 -10.88 -6.95
N TYR A 93 -0.47 -9.58 -6.84
CA TYR A 93 0.27 -8.55 -7.56
C TYR A 93 1.77 -8.59 -7.23
N SER A 94 2.12 -8.66 -5.94
CA SER A 94 3.51 -8.66 -5.49
C SER A 94 4.30 -9.86 -6.03
N LYS A 95 3.68 -11.04 -6.09
CA LYS A 95 4.27 -12.24 -6.70
C LYS A 95 4.49 -12.07 -8.20
N TRP A 96 3.52 -11.50 -8.91
CA TRP A 96 3.60 -11.28 -10.36
C TRP A 96 4.70 -10.28 -10.71
N ALA A 97 4.82 -9.19 -9.94
CA ALA A 97 5.76 -8.12 -10.19
C ALA A 97 7.17 -8.40 -9.61
N ASP A 98 7.37 -9.53 -8.92
CA ASP A 98 8.61 -9.86 -8.18
C ASP A 98 9.04 -8.76 -7.18
N VAL A 99 8.08 -8.25 -6.44
CA VAL A 99 8.24 -7.23 -5.39
C VAL A 99 7.63 -7.70 -4.08
N ARG A 100 7.73 -6.89 -3.04
CA ARG A 100 7.12 -7.21 -1.74
C ARG A 100 6.38 -6.02 -1.14
N LEU A 101 5.40 -6.32 -0.31
CA LEU A 101 4.77 -5.33 0.55
C LEU A 101 5.76 -4.89 1.66
N PRO A 102 5.65 -3.66 2.16
CA PRO A 102 6.37 -3.25 3.36
C PRO A 102 5.79 -3.96 4.59
N THR A 103 6.63 -4.30 5.56
CA THR A 103 6.13 -4.50 6.91
C THR A 103 5.65 -3.15 7.47
N TYR A 104 4.83 -3.18 8.53
CA TYR A 104 4.37 -1.95 9.19
C TYR A 104 5.54 -1.06 9.64
N GLU A 105 6.57 -1.66 10.19
CA GLU A 105 7.77 -0.98 10.66
C GLU A 105 8.58 -0.39 9.51
N GLN A 106 8.71 -1.12 8.39
CA GLN A 106 9.40 -0.63 7.20
C GLN A 106 8.66 0.57 6.57
N TYR A 107 7.32 0.47 6.46
CA TYR A 107 6.52 1.59 5.98
C TYR A 107 6.84 2.87 6.76
N TRP A 108 6.70 2.82 8.08
CA TRP A 108 6.92 3.98 8.91
C TRP A 108 8.38 4.43 8.98
N SER A 109 9.35 3.53 8.86
CA SER A 109 10.76 3.92 8.81
C SER A 109 11.12 4.72 7.56
N ILE A 110 10.42 4.46 6.44
CA ILE A 110 10.64 5.16 5.19
C ILE A 110 9.93 6.53 5.17
N VAL A 111 8.72 6.62 5.75
CA VAL A 111 7.91 7.83 5.72
C VAL A 111 8.06 8.73 6.95
N ASP A 112 8.81 8.32 7.95
CA ASP A 112 8.97 9.04 9.23
C ASP A 112 9.52 10.47 9.05
N ASP A 113 10.32 10.69 8.01
CA ASP A 113 10.85 12.02 7.67
C ASP A 113 9.90 12.82 6.75
N ASP A 114 8.81 12.21 6.30
CA ASP A 114 7.87 12.85 5.39
C ASP A 114 6.61 13.29 6.13
N HIS A 115 6.72 14.41 6.82
CA HIS A 115 5.61 15.01 7.56
C HIS A 115 4.52 15.66 6.69
N ARG A 116 4.50 15.37 5.38
CA ARG A 116 3.48 15.92 4.50
C ARG A 116 2.17 15.17 4.71
N LEU A 117 1.41 15.62 5.67
CA LEU A 117 0.05 15.16 5.88
C LEU A 117 -0.83 15.72 4.77
N ILE A 118 -1.40 14.83 3.98
CA ILE A 118 -2.50 15.23 3.13
C ILE A 118 -3.78 14.73 3.74
N VAL A 119 -4.36 15.59 4.48
CA VAL A 119 -5.77 15.50 4.78
C VAL A 119 -6.45 16.35 3.74
N SER A 120 -7.18 15.73 2.84
CA SER A 120 -8.01 16.48 1.90
C SER A 120 -9.18 17.08 2.65
N ASP A 121 -9.35 18.40 2.60
CA ASP A 121 -10.57 19.06 3.05
C ASP A 121 -11.75 18.75 2.13
N ASN A 122 -11.51 18.14 0.98
CA ASN A 122 -12.49 17.73 0.01
C ASN A 122 -12.75 16.24 0.04
N LEU A 123 -13.79 15.85 0.75
CA LEU A 123 -14.26 14.46 0.85
C LEU A 123 -14.97 13.96 -0.43
N TYR A 124 -15.03 14.75 -1.49
CA TYR A 124 -15.72 14.40 -2.73
C TYR A 124 -15.02 14.98 -3.96
N PRO A 125 -14.81 14.16 -4.99
CA PRO A 125 -14.98 12.72 -5.07
C PRO A 125 -13.89 11.99 -4.26
N ILE A 126 -14.28 10.89 -3.67
CA ILE A 126 -13.49 10.07 -2.70
C ILE A 126 -12.35 9.33 -3.37
N LEU A 127 -11.93 9.68 -4.54
CA LEU A 127 -10.81 9.03 -5.20
C LEU A 127 -9.50 9.62 -4.67
N PRO A 128 -8.55 8.76 -4.29
CA PRO A 128 -7.22 9.19 -3.91
C PRO A 128 -6.60 10.05 -5.01
N THR A 129 -5.84 11.06 -4.64
CA THR A 129 -5.26 11.98 -5.63
C THR A 129 -3.91 11.51 -6.12
N ALA A 130 -3.58 11.76 -7.40
CA ALA A 130 -2.38 11.24 -8.05
C ALA A 130 -1.05 11.81 -7.53
N ASN A 131 -1.08 12.99 -6.92
CA ASN A 131 0.14 13.70 -6.51
C ASN A 131 0.32 13.67 -5.02
N VAL A 132 0.44 12.49 -4.45
CA VAL A 132 0.28 12.47 -3.07
C VAL A 132 1.35 11.77 -2.34
N ASN A 133 1.63 12.34 -1.22
CA ASN A 133 2.30 11.66 -0.17
C ASN A 133 1.57 10.36 0.12
N ILE A 134 2.32 9.35 0.38
CA ILE A 134 1.82 8.05 0.76
C ILE A 134 0.94 8.18 2.01
N VAL A 135 1.37 8.97 2.99
CA VAL A 135 0.61 9.20 4.23
C VAL A 135 -0.60 10.11 4.01
N GLY A 136 -1.77 9.63 4.44
CA GLY A 136 -3.03 10.39 4.41
C GLY A 136 -3.82 10.31 3.11
N ASN A 137 -3.42 9.49 2.18
CA ASN A 137 -4.09 9.32 0.88
C ASN A 137 -5.00 8.10 0.85
N VAL A 138 -4.40 6.93 0.79
CA VAL A 138 -5.08 5.64 0.99
C VAL A 138 -4.44 4.91 2.15
N TRP A 139 -5.20 4.09 2.85
CA TRP A 139 -4.62 3.13 3.76
C TRP A 139 -3.79 2.14 2.98
N ASP A 140 -2.53 2.02 3.35
CA ASP A 140 -1.61 1.05 2.77
C ASP A 140 -1.72 -0.30 3.48
N ILE A 141 -1.96 -1.34 2.71
CA ILE A 141 -1.87 -2.73 3.15
C ILE A 141 -0.40 -3.04 3.47
N THR A 142 -0.12 -3.58 4.66
CA THR A 142 1.23 -4.03 5.04
C THR A 142 1.32 -5.55 5.10
N GLU A 143 2.55 -6.06 5.07
CA GLU A 143 2.82 -7.48 5.17
C GLU A 143 2.34 -8.06 6.51
N LEU A 144 1.80 -9.26 6.47
CA LEU A 144 1.30 -9.96 7.65
C LEU A 144 2.41 -10.38 8.60
N ASN A 145 2.30 -9.94 9.85
CA ASN A 145 3.17 -10.36 10.95
C ASN A 145 2.45 -11.40 11.82
N ASN A 146 2.49 -12.67 11.43
CA ASN A 146 2.00 -13.80 12.26
C ASN A 146 0.57 -13.66 12.81
N SER A 147 -0.27 -12.81 12.22
CA SER A 147 -1.66 -12.61 12.59
C SER A 147 -2.59 -13.00 11.45
N ASP A 148 -3.86 -13.25 11.78
CA ASP A 148 -4.89 -13.48 10.75
C ASP A 148 -5.48 -12.17 10.21
N GLN A 149 -5.08 -11.04 10.77
CA GLN A 149 -5.54 -9.71 10.40
C GLN A 149 -4.41 -8.88 9.80
N VAL A 150 -4.74 -8.13 8.77
CA VAL A 150 -3.85 -7.22 8.06
C VAL A 150 -3.82 -5.89 8.77
N ARG A 151 -2.64 -5.43 9.17
CA ARG A 151 -2.47 -4.09 9.70
C ARG A 151 -2.38 -3.09 8.57
N LEU A 152 -3.09 -1.98 8.69
CA LEU A 152 -3.04 -0.88 7.74
C LEU A 152 -2.14 0.25 8.24
N ALA A 153 -1.47 0.94 7.33
CA ALA A 153 -0.58 2.05 7.61
C ALA A 153 -0.97 3.32 6.83
N GLY A 154 -0.50 4.47 7.29
CA GLY A 154 -0.53 5.72 6.54
C GLY A 154 -1.78 6.57 6.65
N GLY A 155 -2.92 5.99 6.99
CA GLY A 155 -4.19 6.73 6.97
C GLY A 155 -4.72 7.01 5.57
N SER A 156 -5.89 7.58 5.47
CA SER A 156 -6.54 7.89 4.19
C SER A 156 -7.13 9.30 4.17
N ILE A 157 -7.69 9.68 3.05
CA ILE A 157 -8.40 10.96 2.85
C ILE A 157 -9.54 11.20 3.86
N PHE A 158 -10.06 10.14 4.51
CA PHE A 158 -11.05 10.26 5.57
C PHE A 158 -10.45 10.47 6.96
N CYS A 159 -9.12 10.42 7.07
CA CYS A 159 -8.43 10.55 8.34
C CYS A 159 -8.05 12.00 8.61
N SER A 160 -8.98 12.76 9.17
CA SER A 160 -8.63 14.08 9.67
C SER A 160 -7.77 13.97 10.94
N ILE A 161 -6.96 14.99 11.20
CA ILE A 161 -6.15 15.09 12.42
C ILE A 161 -7.00 14.93 13.67
N ASP A 162 -8.24 15.44 13.63
CA ASP A 162 -9.10 15.51 14.80
C ASP A 162 -9.93 14.25 15.04
N THR A 163 -10.08 13.37 14.04
CA THR A 163 -11.05 12.29 14.13
C THR A 163 -10.46 10.88 14.02
N CYS A 164 -9.47 10.67 13.19
CA CYS A 164 -9.01 9.32 12.87
C CYS A 164 -7.62 9.02 13.41
N HIS A 165 -6.75 10.02 13.52
CA HIS A 165 -5.34 9.85 13.85
C HIS A 165 -4.63 8.78 13.00
N GLY A 166 -5.21 8.41 11.85
CA GLY A 166 -4.73 7.32 10.99
C GLY A 166 -3.37 7.58 10.37
N THR A 167 -2.98 8.85 10.33
CA THR A 167 -1.65 9.30 9.91
C THR A 167 -0.59 9.20 11.00
N GLN A 168 -0.94 8.67 12.17
CA GLN A 168 -0.02 8.49 13.28
C GLN A 168 0.46 7.03 13.34
N ARG A 169 1.74 6.87 13.62
CA ARG A 169 2.40 5.56 13.69
C ARG A 169 1.83 4.61 14.75
N ASP A 170 1.29 5.14 15.82
CA ASP A 170 0.73 4.35 16.93
C ASP A 170 -0.71 3.88 16.67
N ARG A 171 -1.33 4.34 15.57
CA ARG A 171 -2.68 3.92 15.21
C ARG A 171 -2.71 2.44 14.83
N GLU A 172 -3.57 1.70 15.51
CA GLU A 172 -3.84 0.31 15.20
C GLU A 172 -5.17 0.18 14.45
N LEU A 173 -5.09 -0.15 13.18
CA LEU A 173 -6.23 -0.48 12.34
C LEU A 173 -5.95 -1.80 11.62
N TYR A 174 -6.86 -2.75 11.80
CA TYR A 174 -6.76 -4.07 11.21
C TYR A 174 -7.98 -4.37 10.35
N VAL A 175 -7.76 -5.10 9.27
CA VAL A 175 -8.79 -5.61 8.37
C VAL A 175 -8.58 -7.10 8.12
N ASP A 176 -9.59 -7.76 7.57
CA ASP A 176 -9.45 -9.13 7.08
C ASP A 176 -8.63 -9.17 5.77
N LYS A 177 -8.38 -10.39 5.26
CA LYS A 177 -7.53 -10.60 4.07
C LYS A 177 -8.27 -10.48 2.76
N GLU A 178 -9.59 -10.46 2.77
CA GLU A 178 -10.42 -10.68 1.58
C GLU A 178 -11.25 -9.44 1.19
N THR A 179 -11.37 -8.48 2.10
CA THR A 179 -12.24 -7.31 1.89
C THR A 179 -11.45 -6.10 1.40
N GLY A 180 -11.85 -5.56 0.25
CA GLY A 180 -11.41 -4.25 -0.24
C GLY A 180 -12.28 -3.11 0.29
N ASN A 181 -11.75 -1.89 0.20
CA ASN A 181 -12.50 -0.67 0.48
C ASN A 181 -12.02 0.44 -0.46
N ILE A 182 -12.89 1.41 -0.75
CA ILE A 182 -12.60 2.52 -1.67
C ILE A 182 -11.36 3.36 -1.29
N HIS A 183 -10.92 3.30 -0.06
CA HIS A 183 -9.76 4.04 0.45
C HIS A 183 -8.63 3.14 0.98
N ILE A 184 -8.67 1.86 0.64
CA ILE A 184 -7.60 0.90 0.93
C ILE A 184 -6.92 0.52 -0.37
N GLY A 185 -5.62 0.67 -0.40
CA GLY A 185 -4.72 0.30 -1.49
C GLY A 185 -3.42 -0.27 -0.94
N PHE A 186 -2.36 -0.24 -1.72
CA PHE A 186 -1.06 -0.71 -1.25
C PHE A 186 0.10 -0.05 -1.97
N SER A 187 1.22 0.00 -1.27
CA SER A 187 2.52 0.36 -1.81
C SER A 187 3.45 -0.83 -1.78
N ILE A 188 4.43 -0.82 -2.67
CA ILE A 188 5.47 -1.85 -2.77
C ILE A 188 6.83 -1.26 -2.42
N LEU A 189 7.73 -2.11 -1.94
CA LEU A 189 9.12 -1.76 -1.75
C LEU A 189 9.88 -1.94 -3.07
N ILE A 190 10.62 -0.91 -3.44
CA ILE A 190 11.58 -0.93 -4.54
C ILE A 190 12.98 -0.57 -4.02
N GLU A 191 13.98 -1.22 -4.58
CA GLU A 191 15.41 -1.00 -4.31
C GLU A 191 16.02 -0.04 -5.32
#